data_a5da1d21dcec1a0ad013a7c05f82adfa
#
_entry.id   a5da1d21dcec1a0ad013a7c05f82adfa
#
_cell.length_a   1.000
_cell.length_b   1.000
_cell.length_c   1.000
_cell.angle_alpha   90.00
_cell.angle_beta   90.00
_cell.angle_gamma   90.00
#
_symmetry.space_group_name_H-M   'P 1'
#
loop_
_entity.id
_entity.type
_entity.pdbx_description
1 polymer ?
#
loop_
_entity_poly.entity_id
_entity_poly.type
_entity_poly.pdbx_seq_one_letter_code
_entity_poly.pdbx_strand_id
1 'polypeptide(L)'
;MKLLHNYLKKIVLFVLLLSISCDEKKDIIVKKVKTTKKDFKKNTPENEFRLSDDNVMEFFLEYDKNHKENKVRIFTDFGEIDILLFENTKFHRSNFIYLTKKNYFENTQFYRVINNFVIQAGNSDNRKISQKRKKIGRYLLPNDLNKGHTHKRGMVSMPSSLVDNPYKMASPFEFFIVQKKDGAHHLDGDYTVFGKVTKGMDTVDKIASRPTDNRDWPIDNVYIKKVEIIE
;
A
#
# COMPACT_ATOMS: atom_id res chain seq x y z
N MET A 1 18.62 56.10 21.57
CA MET A 1 18.55 55.81 23.01
C MET A 1 17.16 56.02 23.63
N LYS A 2 16.33 56.98 23.20
CA LYS A 2 14.97 57.22 23.78
C LYS A 2 13.90 56.15 23.39
N LEU A 3 14.02 55.46 22.26
CA LEU A 3 13.06 54.42 21.86
C LEU A 3 13.16 53.13 22.66
N LEU A 4 14.38 52.75 23.05
CA LEU A 4 14.61 51.51 23.81
C LEU A 4 14.08 51.63 25.27
N HIS A 5 14.11 52.82 25.82
CA HIS A 5 13.64 53.09 27.19
C HIS A 5 12.11 53.02 27.34
N ASN A 6 11.37 53.39 26.28
CA ASN A 6 9.91 53.29 26.25
C ASN A 6 9.39 51.87 26.07
N TYR A 7 10.18 51.00 25.41
CA TYR A 7 9.82 49.57 25.27
C TYR A 7 10.00 48.81 26.60
N LEU A 8 11.09 49.10 27.33
CA LEU A 8 11.31 48.47 28.62
C LEU A 8 10.25 48.83 29.68
N LYS A 9 9.74 50.07 29.67
CA LYS A 9 8.67 50.48 30.60
C LYS A 9 7.33 49.82 30.31
N LYS A 10 7.03 49.49 29.05
CA LYS A 10 5.79 48.75 28.66
C LYS A 10 5.85 47.28 29.03
N ILE A 11 7.03 46.66 28.98
CA ILE A 11 7.21 45.24 29.35
C ILE A 11 7.11 45.08 30.88
N VAL A 12 7.65 46.00 31.66
CA VAL A 12 7.56 45.95 33.12
C VAL A 12 6.12 46.18 33.62
N LEU A 13 5.32 47.01 32.91
CA LEU A 13 3.91 47.22 33.27
C LEU A 13 3.01 46.04 32.94
N PHE A 14 3.38 45.20 31.93
CA PHE A 14 2.60 44.02 31.54
C PHE A 14 2.86 42.81 32.47
N VAL A 15 4.02 42.74 33.13
CA VAL A 15 4.37 41.66 34.06
C VAL A 15 3.77 41.88 35.46
N LEU A 16 3.40 43.12 35.82
CA LEU A 16 2.81 43.44 37.13
C LEU A 16 1.30 43.23 37.21
N LEU A 17 0.62 42.87 36.09
CA LEU A 17 -0.84 42.69 36.06
C LEU A 17 -1.27 41.21 36.18
N LEU A 18 -0.33 40.28 36.41
CA LEU A 18 -0.62 38.84 36.50
C LEU A 18 -0.53 38.22 37.90
N SER A 19 -0.50 39.05 38.96
CA SER A 19 -0.36 38.56 40.34
C SER A 19 -1.41 39.07 41.31
N ILE A 20 -2.70 39.04 40.90
CA ILE A 20 -3.80 39.16 41.88
C ILE A 20 -4.95 38.26 41.37
N SER A 21 -5.00 37.03 41.84
CA SER A 21 -6.23 36.26 41.87
C SER A 21 -6.31 35.52 43.19
N CYS A 22 -7.18 36.05 44.02
CA CYS A 22 -7.49 35.53 45.34
C CYS A 22 -8.28 34.22 45.27
N ASP A 23 -8.00 33.38 46.26
CA ASP A 23 -8.78 32.26 46.74
C ASP A 23 -10.24 32.63 47.05
N GLU A 24 -11.19 32.02 46.43
CA GLU A 24 -12.56 31.87 46.91
C GLU A 24 -12.96 30.39 46.90
N LYS A 25 -12.93 29.81 48.10
CA LYS A 25 -13.58 28.51 48.39
C LYS A 25 -15.09 28.65 48.19
N LYS A 26 -15.63 28.02 47.17
CA LYS A 26 -17.06 27.71 47.07
C LYS A 26 -17.28 26.24 47.28
N ASP A 27 -17.86 25.90 48.43
CA ASP A 27 -18.43 24.57 48.72
C ASP A 27 -19.51 24.23 47.67
N ILE A 28 -19.19 23.31 46.78
CA ILE A 28 -20.19 22.72 45.87
C ILE A 28 -20.66 21.41 46.44
N ILE A 29 -21.91 21.42 46.89
CA ILE A 29 -22.69 20.25 47.32
C ILE A 29 -22.75 19.24 46.18
N VAL A 30 -22.01 18.15 46.30
CA VAL A 30 -22.07 17.03 45.36
C VAL A 30 -23.39 16.26 45.54
N LYS A 31 -24.42 16.57 44.74
CA LYS A 31 -25.59 15.70 44.60
C LYS A 31 -25.14 14.44 43.87
N LYS A 32 -25.11 13.34 44.58
CA LYS A 32 -24.88 11.97 44.08
C LYS A 32 -25.97 11.61 43.05
N VAL A 33 -25.69 11.82 41.77
CA VAL A 33 -26.48 11.28 40.68
C VAL A 33 -26.17 9.79 40.55
N LYS A 34 -27.13 8.95 40.88
CA LYS A 34 -27.08 7.52 40.59
C LYS A 34 -27.09 7.33 39.07
N THR A 35 -25.94 7.24 38.45
CA THR A 35 -25.81 6.77 37.08
C THR A 35 -26.01 5.25 37.08
N THR A 36 -27.17 4.80 36.63
CA THR A 36 -27.39 3.42 36.20
C THR A 36 -26.38 3.10 35.11
N LYS A 37 -25.40 2.26 35.42
CA LYS A 37 -24.53 1.63 34.42
C LYS A 37 -25.40 0.77 33.53
N LYS A 38 -25.80 1.32 32.37
CA LYS A 38 -26.19 0.49 31.23
C LYS A 38 -24.91 -0.17 30.74
N ASP A 39 -24.76 -1.45 31.03
CA ASP A 39 -23.73 -2.29 30.42
C ASP A 39 -23.96 -2.33 28.91
N PHE A 40 -23.39 -1.39 28.19
CA PHE A 40 -23.10 -1.58 26.79
C PHE A 40 -21.98 -2.62 26.70
N LYS A 41 -22.36 -3.90 26.64
CA LYS A 41 -21.50 -4.94 26.06
C LYS A 41 -21.23 -4.50 24.64
N LYS A 42 -20.16 -3.72 24.46
CA LYS A 42 -19.54 -3.49 23.18
C LYS A 42 -18.99 -4.86 22.78
N ASN A 43 -19.71 -5.56 21.92
CA ASN A 43 -19.17 -6.69 21.15
C ASN A 43 -18.03 -6.08 20.32
N THR A 44 -16.85 -6.02 20.90
CA THR A 44 -15.60 -5.79 20.16
C THR A 44 -15.44 -7.07 19.36
N PRO A 45 -15.47 -7.03 18.01
CA PRO A 45 -15.13 -8.21 17.24
C PRO A 45 -13.73 -8.62 17.71
N GLU A 46 -13.50 -9.92 17.89
CA GLU A 46 -12.18 -10.50 18.08
C GLU A 46 -11.22 -9.77 17.16
N ASN A 47 -10.09 -9.34 17.71
CA ASN A 47 -9.13 -8.49 17.04
C ASN A 47 -8.51 -9.30 15.89
N GLU A 48 -9.22 -9.33 14.74
CA GLU A 48 -8.78 -10.03 13.54
C GLU A 48 -7.44 -9.43 13.16
N PHE A 49 -6.37 -10.24 13.16
CA PHE A 49 -5.02 -9.79 12.83
C PHE A 49 -5.01 -9.08 11.48
N ARG A 50 -4.46 -7.88 11.44
CA ARG A 50 -4.33 -7.06 10.24
C ARG A 50 -2.90 -6.57 10.10
N LEU A 51 -2.45 -6.56 8.87
CA LEU A 51 -1.15 -5.97 8.54
C LEU A 51 -1.21 -4.43 8.65
N SER A 52 -0.14 -3.86 9.21
CA SER A 52 0.09 -2.43 9.34
C SER A 52 1.57 -2.13 9.08
N ASP A 53 1.90 -0.84 8.96
CA ASP A 53 3.31 -0.42 8.81
C ASP A 53 4.18 -0.86 9.99
N ASP A 54 3.58 -1.03 11.20
CA ASP A 54 4.31 -1.42 12.42
C ASP A 54 4.67 -2.91 12.46
N ASN A 55 3.88 -3.79 11.81
CA ASN A 55 4.06 -5.24 11.92
C ASN A 55 4.45 -5.94 10.61
N VAL A 56 4.36 -5.26 9.47
CA VAL A 56 4.53 -5.85 8.15
C VAL A 56 5.91 -6.48 7.93
N MET A 57 6.97 -5.84 8.43
CA MET A 57 8.34 -6.32 8.25
C MET A 57 8.57 -7.63 9.00
N GLU A 58 8.22 -7.65 10.28
CA GLU A 58 8.36 -8.85 11.12
C GLU A 58 7.50 -9.99 10.57
N PHE A 59 6.26 -9.68 10.22
CA PHE A 59 5.34 -10.65 9.64
C PHE A 59 5.91 -11.31 8.38
N PHE A 60 6.38 -10.55 7.39
CA PHE A 60 6.87 -11.13 6.15
C PHE A 60 8.25 -11.78 6.27
N LEU A 61 9.09 -11.37 7.22
CA LEU A 61 10.33 -12.10 7.53
C LEU A 61 10.04 -13.49 8.10
N GLU A 62 9.05 -13.61 8.97
CA GLU A 62 8.62 -14.91 9.51
C GLU A 62 7.87 -15.73 8.46
N TYR A 63 6.97 -15.10 7.71
CA TYR A 63 6.21 -15.73 6.63
C TYR A 63 7.14 -16.34 5.57
N ASP A 64 8.21 -15.65 5.19
CA ASP A 64 9.19 -16.10 4.21
C ASP A 64 9.90 -17.42 4.62
N LYS A 65 10.06 -17.70 5.90
CA LYS A 65 10.71 -18.93 6.37
C LYS A 65 9.93 -20.18 5.97
N ASN A 66 8.59 -20.07 6.01
CA ASN A 66 7.67 -21.20 5.82
C ASN A 66 6.98 -21.21 4.44
N HIS A 67 7.16 -20.16 3.63
CA HIS A 67 6.50 -20.00 2.34
C HIS A 67 7.53 -19.65 1.28
N LYS A 68 8.08 -20.68 0.65
CA LYS A 68 9.16 -20.58 -0.35
C LYS A 68 8.66 -20.68 -1.80
N GLU A 69 7.35 -20.77 -1.97
CA GLU A 69 6.72 -20.79 -3.29
C GLU A 69 7.15 -19.54 -4.07
N ASN A 70 7.46 -19.73 -5.34
CA ASN A 70 7.99 -18.65 -6.18
C ASN A 70 7.45 -18.65 -7.60
N LYS A 71 6.50 -19.52 -7.93
CA LYS A 71 5.84 -19.51 -9.24
C LYS A 71 4.35 -19.33 -9.08
N VAL A 72 3.79 -18.44 -9.88
CA VAL A 72 2.35 -18.17 -9.89
C VAL A 72 1.84 -18.08 -11.31
N ARG A 73 0.55 -18.39 -11.50
CA ARG A 73 -0.18 -18.22 -12.75
C ARG A 73 -1.34 -17.28 -12.56
N ILE A 74 -1.40 -16.27 -13.41
CA ILE A 74 -2.50 -15.30 -13.50
C ILE A 74 -3.41 -15.72 -14.66
N PHE A 75 -4.69 -15.91 -14.40
CA PHE A 75 -5.72 -16.17 -15.40
C PHE A 75 -6.44 -14.87 -15.75
N THR A 76 -6.52 -14.57 -17.04
CA THR A 76 -7.19 -13.37 -17.55
C THR A 76 -8.18 -13.75 -18.66
N ASP A 77 -8.93 -12.73 -19.16
CA ASP A 77 -9.78 -12.92 -20.34
C ASP A 77 -8.99 -13.17 -21.63
N PHE A 78 -7.70 -12.84 -21.65
CA PHE A 78 -6.83 -12.89 -22.83
C PHE A 78 -5.86 -14.08 -22.83
N GLY A 79 -5.85 -14.86 -21.75
CA GLY A 79 -4.97 -16.01 -21.56
C GLY A 79 -4.30 -16.02 -20.20
N GLU A 80 -3.28 -16.86 -20.06
CA GLU A 80 -2.52 -17.10 -18.85
C GLU A 80 -1.18 -16.37 -18.88
N ILE A 81 -0.71 -15.95 -17.69
CA ILE A 81 0.62 -15.35 -17.50
C ILE A 81 1.29 -16.07 -16.35
N ASP A 82 2.39 -16.78 -16.60
CA ASP A 82 3.20 -17.44 -15.57
C ASP A 82 4.32 -16.51 -15.16
N ILE A 83 4.49 -16.35 -13.84
CA ILE A 83 5.49 -15.46 -13.25
C ILE A 83 6.38 -16.26 -12.29
N LEU A 84 7.70 -16.13 -12.46
CA LEU A 84 8.68 -16.52 -11.46
C LEU A 84 8.98 -15.32 -10.56
N LEU A 85 8.75 -15.45 -9.25
CA LEU A 85 9.08 -14.48 -8.23
C LEU A 85 10.51 -14.69 -7.72
N PHE A 86 11.25 -13.61 -7.48
CA PHE A 86 12.66 -13.70 -7.10
C PHE A 86 12.84 -13.93 -5.60
N GLU A 87 13.71 -14.88 -5.24
CA GLU A 87 13.97 -15.24 -3.86
C GLU A 87 14.68 -14.14 -3.06
N ASN A 88 15.50 -13.32 -3.73
CA ASN A 88 16.24 -12.24 -3.11
C ASN A 88 15.43 -10.96 -2.87
N THR A 89 14.15 -10.92 -3.30
CA THR A 89 13.19 -9.85 -3.02
C THR A 89 12.11 -10.35 -2.06
N LYS A 90 12.53 -10.68 -0.84
CA LYS A 90 11.74 -11.46 0.14
C LYS A 90 10.39 -10.82 0.47
N PHE A 91 10.38 -9.52 0.75
CA PHE A 91 9.15 -8.83 1.14
C PHE A 91 8.12 -8.85 0.00
N HIS A 92 8.54 -8.55 -1.23
CA HIS A 92 7.67 -8.51 -2.40
C HIS A 92 7.18 -9.90 -2.78
N ARG A 93 8.07 -10.92 -2.80
CA ARG A 93 7.68 -12.29 -3.07
C ARG A 93 6.69 -12.80 -2.04
N SER A 94 7.02 -12.70 -0.75
CA SER A 94 6.17 -13.19 0.34
C SER A 94 4.81 -12.50 0.36
N ASN A 95 4.78 -11.19 0.11
CA ASN A 95 3.53 -10.44 -0.01
C ASN A 95 2.67 -10.95 -1.17
N PHE A 96 3.27 -11.16 -2.35
CA PHE A 96 2.52 -11.65 -3.50
C PHE A 96 1.94 -13.04 -3.25
N ILE A 97 2.72 -13.97 -2.68
CA ILE A 97 2.24 -15.30 -2.28
C ILE A 97 1.16 -15.22 -1.21
N TYR A 98 1.33 -14.38 -0.18
CA TYR A 98 0.32 -14.17 0.86
C TYR A 98 -1.01 -13.67 0.27
N LEU A 99 -0.98 -12.66 -0.59
CA LEU A 99 -2.17 -12.12 -1.26
C LEU A 99 -2.83 -13.15 -2.20
N THR A 100 -2.03 -13.97 -2.89
CA THR A 100 -2.51 -15.09 -3.70
C THR A 100 -3.27 -16.10 -2.84
N LYS A 101 -2.69 -16.55 -1.72
CA LYS A 101 -3.35 -17.48 -0.78
C LYS A 101 -4.61 -16.88 -0.13
N LYS A 102 -4.71 -15.55 -0.03
CA LYS A 102 -5.92 -14.84 0.43
C LYS A 102 -6.94 -14.59 -0.68
N ASN A 103 -6.73 -15.10 -1.89
CA ASN A 103 -7.56 -14.85 -3.08
C ASN A 103 -7.82 -13.35 -3.31
N TYR A 104 -6.79 -12.51 -2.98
CA TYR A 104 -6.95 -11.06 -3.08
C TYR A 104 -7.14 -10.62 -4.52
N PHE A 105 -6.33 -11.17 -5.45
CA PHE A 105 -6.29 -10.72 -6.83
C PHE A 105 -7.53 -11.06 -7.66
N GLU A 106 -8.38 -11.98 -7.19
CA GLU A 106 -9.61 -12.35 -7.89
C GLU A 106 -10.55 -11.16 -8.06
N ASN A 107 -10.96 -10.91 -9.30
CA ASN A 107 -11.79 -9.78 -9.73
C ASN A 107 -11.13 -8.41 -9.56
N THR A 108 -9.80 -8.35 -9.40
CA THR A 108 -9.05 -7.12 -9.66
C THR A 108 -8.87 -6.91 -11.16
N GLN A 109 -8.43 -5.73 -11.55
CA GLN A 109 -8.34 -5.32 -12.94
C GLN A 109 -6.92 -4.92 -13.31
N PHE A 110 -6.61 -5.01 -14.60
CA PHE A 110 -5.55 -4.21 -15.20
C PHE A 110 -6.11 -2.80 -15.40
N TYR A 111 -5.90 -1.95 -14.43
CA TYR A 111 -6.54 -0.63 -14.32
C TYR A 111 -5.73 0.52 -14.95
N ARG A 112 -4.49 0.24 -15.36
CA ARG A 112 -3.64 1.16 -16.10
C ARG A 112 -2.83 0.38 -17.13
N VAL A 113 -3.06 0.70 -18.39
CA VAL A 113 -2.47 0.00 -19.53
C VAL A 113 -1.88 1.02 -20.49
N ILE A 114 -0.58 0.99 -20.67
CA ILE A 114 0.13 1.87 -21.59
C ILE A 114 0.89 1.00 -22.59
N ASN A 115 0.44 1.03 -23.83
CA ASN A 115 1.12 0.31 -24.92
C ASN A 115 2.57 0.80 -25.06
N ASN A 116 3.48 -0.14 -25.33
CA ASN A 116 4.91 0.10 -25.37
C ASN A 116 5.51 0.68 -24.08
N PHE A 117 4.90 0.35 -22.92
CA PHE A 117 5.43 0.68 -21.60
C PHE A 117 5.12 -0.41 -20.58
N VAL A 118 3.98 -0.34 -19.89
CA VAL A 118 3.61 -1.29 -18.81
C VAL A 118 2.12 -1.61 -18.83
N ILE A 119 1.76 -2.76 -18.26
CA ILE A 119 0.40 -3.06 -17.81
C ILE A 119 0.39 -3.21 -16.29
N GLN A 120 -0.48 -2.47 -15.60
CA GLN A 120 -0.55 -2.39 -14.15
C GLN A 120 -1.86 -2.92 -13.62
N ALA A 121 -1.81 -3.76 -12.59
CA ALA A 121 -2.96 -4.50 -12.08
C ALA A 121 -2.99 -4.55 -10.53
N GLY A 122 -4.04 -5.22 -10.00
CA GLY A 122 -4.22 -5.46 -8.56
C GLY A 122 -5.17 -4.48 -7.87
N ASN A 123 -5.73 -3.51 -8.61
CA ASN A 123 -6.77 -2.61 -8.14
C ASN A 123 -8.10 -2.88 -8.85
N SER A 124 -9.17 -2.21 -8.42
CA SER A 124 -10.48 -2.25 -9.04
C SER A 124 -11.34 -1.12 -8.46
N ASP A 125 -12.29 -0.63 -9.24
CA ASP A 125 -13.39 0.24 -8.83
C ASP A 125 -14.44 -0.51 -7.98
N ASN A 126 -14.38 -1.83 -7.93
CA ASN A 126 -15.32 -2.65 -7.17
C ASN A 126 -15.13 -2.50 -5.66
N ARG A 127 -16.19 -2.06 -4.95
CA ARG A 127 -16.20 -1.91 -3.48
C ARG A 127 -15.76 -3.18 -2.72
N LYS A 128 -16.02 -4.38 -3.27
CA LYS A 128 -15.61 -5.64 -2.64
C LYS A 128 -14.08 -5.75 -2.52
N ILE A 129 -13.33 -5.25 -3.51
CA ILE A 129 -11.86 -5.24 -3.47
C ILE A 129 -11.36 -4.30 -2.37
N SER A 130 -11.94 -3.10 -2.25
CA SER A 130 -11.63 -2.18 -1.14
C SER A 130 -11.90 -2.82 0.23
N GLN A 131 -12.97 -3.61 0.36
CA GLN A 131 -13.28 -4.34 1.60
C GLN A 131 -12.27 -5.46 1.86
N LYS A 132 -11.82 -6.21 0.84
CA LYS A 132 -10.75 -7.21 0.97
C LYS A 132 -9.45 -6.54 1.49
N ARG A 133 -9.04 -5.38 0.92
CA ARG A 133 -7.88 -4.61 1.40
C ARG A 133 -8.01 -4.24 2.89
N LYS A 134 -9.15 -3.70 3.30
CA LYS A 134 -9.39 -3.30 4.70
C LYS A 134 -9.27 -4.47 5.68
N LYS A 135 -9.69 -5.68 5.28
CA LYS A 135 -9.56 -6.90 6.09
C LYS A 135 -8.11 -7.36 6.19
N ILE A 136 -7.35 -7.31 5.10
CA ILE A 136 -5.92 -7.68 5.07
C ILE A 136 -5.10 -6.69 5.90
N GLY A 137 -5.32 -5.38 5.69
CA GLY A 137 -4.65 -4.33 6.43
C GLY A 137 -4.28 -3.12 5.57
N ARG A 138 -3.61 -2.16 6.20
CA ARG A 138 -3.05 -0.98 5.56
C ARG A 138 -1.56 -0.91 5.89
N TYR A 139 -0.74 -1.11 4.89
CA TYR A 139 0.71 -1.16 5.03
C TYR A 139 1.40 -0.83 3.71
N LEU A 140 2.68 -0.51 3.78
CA LEU A 140 3.59 -0.40 2.64
C LEU A 140 4.70 -1.43 2.80
N LEU A 141 5.30 -1.85 1.69
CA LEU A 141 6.46 -2.76 1.73
C LEU A 141 7.75 -1.96 1.65
N PRO A 142 8.77 -2.31 2.46
CA PRO A 142 10.10 -1.77 2.27
C PRO A 142 10.61 -2.15 0.88
N ASN A 143 11.34 -1.24 0.24
CA ASN A 143 11.92 -1.55 -1.06
C ASN A 143 13.04 -2.61 -0.94
N ASP A 144 13.16 -3.43 -1.98
CA ASP A 144 14.21 -4.43 -2.18
C ASP A 144 15.10 -4.03 -3.37
N LEU A 145 15.53 -2.76 -3.41
CA LEU A 145 16.40 -2.23 -4.46
C LEU A 145 17.79 -2.86 -4.44
N ASN A 146 18.54 -2.69 -5.54
CA ASN A 146 19.93 -3.15 -5.66
C ASN A 146 20.13 -4.67 -5.56
N LYS A 147 19.11 -5.46 -5.95
CA LYS A 147 19.17 -6.93 -6.00
C LYS A 147 19.66 -7.46 -7.38
N GLY A 148 20.19 -6.59 -8.24
CA GLY A 148 20.70 -6.97 -9.57
C GLY A 148 19.62 -7.11 -10.64
N HIS A 149 18.39 -6.71 -10.38
CA HIS A 149 17.29 -6.74 -11.33
C HIS A 149 17.02 -5.37 -11.92
N THR A 150 16.72 -5.32 -13.22
CA THR A 150 16.38 -4.11 -13.96
C THR A 150 15.07 -4.28 -14.70
N HIS A 151 14.38 -3.20 -15.05
CA HIS A 151 13.06 -3.21 -15.70
C HIS A 151 13.13 -3.56 -17.18
N LYS A 152 13.65 -4.76 -17.50
CA LYS A 152 13.61 -5.34 -18.85
C LYS A 152 12.20 -5.80 -19.20
N ARG A 153 11.92 -6.03 -20.49
CA ARG A 153 10.65 -6.62 -20.94
C ARG A 153 10.31 -7.92 -20.17
N GLY A 154 9.08 -8.03 -19.72
CA GLY A 154 8.58 -9.16 -18.95
C GLY A 154 8.91 -9.13 -17.46
N MET A 155 9.66 -8.13 -16.98
CA MET A 155 9.89 -7.99 -15.53
C MET A 155 8.65 -7.47 -14.82
N VAL A 156 8.47 -7.97 -13.60
CA VAL A 156 7.33 -7.65 -12.72
C VAL A 156 7.82 -6.81 -11.56
N SER A 157 7.15 -5.69 -11.31
CA SER A 157 7.53 -4.73 -10.29
C SER A 157 6.30 -4.22 -9.52
N MET A 158 6.51 -3.59 -8.37
CA MET A 158 5.45 -2.94 -7.59
C MET A 158 5.53 -1.42 -7.72
N PRO A 159 4.38 -0.74 -7.92
CA PRO A 159 4.35 0.71 -7.90
C PRO A 159 4.58 1.23 -6.48
N SER A 160 5.05 2.47 -6.40
CA SER A 160 5.22 3.24 -5.17
C SER A 160 4.33 4.46 -5.23
N SER A 161 3.74 4.87 -4.10
CA SER A 161 3.06 6.14 -3.99
C SER A 161 4.07 7.29 -4.18
N LEU A 162 3.67 8.33 -4.91
CA LEU A 162 4.48 9.53 -5.09
C LEU A 162 4.27 10.57 -3.98
N VAL A 163 3.23 10.40 -3.16
CA VAL A 163 2.85 11.35 -2.12
C VAL A 163 3.39 10.88 -0.78
N ASP A 164 4.14 11.74 -0.10
CA ASP A 164 4.71 11.52 1.24
C ASP A 164 5.41 10.18 1.44
N ASN A 165 6.17 9.74 0.42
CA ASN A 165 6.86 8.45 0.41
C ASN A 165 8.34 8.61 0.03
N PRO A 166 9.16 9.28 0.86
CA PRO A 166 10.57 9.55 0.56
C PRO A 166 11.42 8.29 0.44
N TYR A 167 11.01 7.21 1.07
CA TYR A 167 11.70 5.91 1.03
C TYR A 167 11.24 5.01 -0.12
N LYS A 168 10.36 5.48 -1.01
CA LYS A 168 9.83 4.74 -2.16
C LYS A 168 9.30 3.36 -1.78
N MET A 169 8.63 3.26 -0.64
CA MET A 169 7.99 2.04 -0.18
C MET A 169 6.89 1.61 -1.15
N ALA A 170 6.80 0.32 -1.41
CA ALA A 170 5.92 -0.21 -2.45
C ALA A 170 4.46 -0.35 -1.99
N SER A 171 3.52 -0.13 -2.93
CA SER A 171 2.08 -0.40 -2.76
C SER A 171 1.83 -1.90 -2.85
N PRO A 172 1.51 -2.60 -1.75
CA PRO A 172 1.57 -4.06 -1.67
C PRO A 172 0.51 -4.77 -2.51
N PHE A 173 -0.59 -4.09 -2.82
CA PHE A 173 -1.76 -4.65 -3.49
C PHE A 173 -1.71 -4.55 -5.02
N GLU A 174 -0.70 -3.90 -5.56
CA GLU A 174 -0.60 -3.57 -6.97
C GLU A 174 0.73 -4.05 -7.55
N PHE A 175 0.73 -4.36 -8.82
CA PHE A 175 1.94 -4.73 -9.55
C PHE A 175 1.84 -4.28 -11.01
N PHE A 176 2.97 -4.17 -11.69
CA PHE A 176 3.00 -3.95 -13.12
C PHE A 176 3.97 -4.88 -13.82
N ILE A 177 3.70 -5.15 -15.09
CA ILE A 177 4.54 -5.95 -15.98
C ILE A 177 5.09 -5.02 -17.05
N VAL A 178 6.40 -5.01 -17.24
CA VAL A 178 7.06 -4.23 -18.29
C VAL A 178 6.77 -4.87 -19.65
N GLN A 179 6.06 -4.14 -20.50
CA GLN A 179 5.68 -4.59 -21.85
C GLN A 179 6.67 -4.07 -22.90
N LYS A 180 7.27 -2.89 -22.68
CA LYS A 180 8.19 -2.24 -23.61
C LYS A 180 9.35 -3.15 -24.04
N LYS A 181 9.61 -3.23 -25.37
CA LYS A 181 10.60 -4.13 -25.95
C LYS A 181 11.99 -3.91 -25.38
N ASP A 182 12.42 -2.64 -25.28
CA ASP A 182 13.74 -2.26 -24.81
C ASP A 182 13.81 -2.05 -23.28
N GLY A 183 12.74 -2.41 -22.56
CA GLY A 183 12.63 -2.21 -21.12
C GLY A 183 12.21 -0.78 -20.72
N ALA A 184 12.03 -0.59 -19.41
CA ALA A 184 11.63 0.66 -18.78
C ALA A 184 12.72 1.12 -17.78
N HIS A 185 13.97 1.20 -18.24
CA HIS A 185 15.16 1.38 -17.41
C HIS A 185 15.18 2.69 -16.60
N HIS A 186 14.37 3.69 -16.98
CA HIS A 186 14.19 4.90 -16.19
C HIS A 186 13.48 4.65 -14.84
N LEU A 187 12.94 3.45 -14.64
CA LEU A 187 12.35 3.01 -13.37
C LEU A 187 13.37 2.29 -12.46
N ASP A 188 14.57 1.99 -12.96
CA ASP A 188 15.60 1.30 -12.20
C ASP A 188 16.08 2.17 -11.03
N GLY A 189 16.21 1.56 -9.84
CA GLY A 189 16.55 2.27 -8.60
C GLY A 189 15.36 2.95 -7.88
N ASP A 190 14.18 3.03 -8.52
CA ASP A 190 12.98 3.63 -7.92
C ASP A 190 11.94 2.59 -7.49
N TYR A 191 11.86 1.48 -8.22
CA TYR A 191 10.88 0.44 -7.98
C TYR A 191 11.56 -0.93 -7.87
N THR A 192 11.05 -1.78 -6.99
CA THR A 192 11.58 -3.13 -6.81
C THR A 192 11.06 -4.05 -7.90
N VAL A 193 11.97 -4.55 -8.73
CA VAL A 193 11.68 -5.67 -9.63
C VAL A 193 11.75 -6.97 -8.82
N PHE A 194 10.63 -7.67 -8.69
CA PHE A 194 10.50 -8.84 -7.81
C PHE A 194 10.14 -10.15 -8.52
N GLY A 195 9.99 -10.12 -9.84
CA GLY A 195 9.67 -11.30 -10.63
C GLY A 195 9.85 -11.08 -12.12
N LYS A 196 9.64 -12.15 -12.88
CA LYS A 196 9.63 -12.14 -14.34
C LYS A 196 8.56 -13.04 -14.93
N VAL A 197 7.97 -12.64 -16.03
CA VAL A 197 7.10 -13.48 -16.85
C VAL A 197 7.94 -14.60 -17.48
N THR A 198 7.52 -15.84 -17.28
CA THR A 198 8.16 -17.04 -17.87
C THR A 198 7.35 -17.61 -19.03
N LYS A 199 6.02 -17.34 -19.05
CA LYS A 199 5.10 -17.74 -20.11
C LYS A 199 3.98 -16.70 -20.21
N GLY A 200 3.46 -16.43 -21.41
CA GLY A 200 2.29 -15.56 -21.61
C GLY A 200 2.64 -14.10 -21.89
N MET A 201 3.83 -13.80 -22.42
CA MET A 201 4.15 -12.44 -22.90
C MET A 201 3.27 -12.00 -24.07
N ASP A 202 2.74 -12.93 -24.86
CA ASP A 202 1.71 -12.68 -25.88
C ASP A 202 0.37 -12.24 -25.26
N THR A 203 0.01 -12.80 -24.10
CA THR A 203 -1.14 -12.34 -23.30
C THR A 203 -0.91 -10.92 -22.79
N VAL A 204 0.30 -10.61 -22.29
CA VAL A 204 0.68 -9.24 -21.87
C VAL A 204 0.53 -8.26 -23.04
N ASP A 205 0.99 -8.62 -24.24
CA ASP A 205 0.87 -7.80 -25.45
C ASP A 205 -0.58 -7.58 -25.88
N LYS A 206 -1.43 -8.63 -25.82
CA LYS A 206 -2.86 -8.52 -26.09
C LYS A 206 -3.55 -7.56 -25.15
N ILE A 207 -3.21 -7.60 -23.85
CA ILE A 207 -3.73 -6.65 -22.84
C ILE A 207 -3.22 -5.25 -23.15
N ALA A 208 -1.92 -5.09 -23.41
CA ALA A 208 -1.30 -3.80 -23.68
C ALA A 208 -1.86 -3.09 -24.94
N SER A 209 -2.40 -3.86 -25.89
CA SER A 209 -3.03 -3.33 -27.11
C SER A 209 -4.48 -2.92 -26.95
N ARG A 210 -5.08 -3.05 -25.74
CA ARG A 210 -6.47 -2.65 -25.51
C ARG A 210 -6.64 -1.13 -25.57
N PRO A 211 -7.71 -0.63 -26.17
CA PRO A 211 -8.05 0.78 -26.13
C PRO A 211 -8.23 1.26 -24.69
N THR A 212 -7.69 2.43 -24.38
CA THR A 212 -7.77 3.05 -23.06
C THR A 212 -8.39 4.45 -23.10
N ASP A 213 -8.89 4.92 -21.97
CA ASP A 213 -9.31 6.30 -21.78
C ASP A 213 -8.11 7.24 -21.56
N ASN A 214 -8.41 8.53 -21.30
CA ASN A 214 -7.39 9.57 -21.05
C ASN A 214 -6.58 9.36 -19.74
N ARG A 215 -6.91 8.35 -18.94
CA ARG A 215 -6.23 7.98 -17.70
C ARG A 215 -5.52 6.63 -17.81
N ASP A 216 -5.33 6.15 -19.04
CA ASP A 216 -4.76 4.83 -19.33
C ASP A 216 -5.62 3.65 -18.83
N TRP A 217 -6.89 3.87 -18.46
CA TRP A 217 -7.79 2.79 -18.05
C TRP A 217 -8.39 2.11 -19.28
N PRO A 218 -8.33 0.76 -19.39
CA PRO A 218 -8.96 0.07 -20.51
C PRO A 218 -10.46 0.38 -20.60
N ILE A 219 -10.95 0.74 -21.81
CA ILE A 219 -12.38 1.02 -22.06
C ILE A 219 -13.23 -0.22 -21.73
N ASP A 220 -12.77 -1.40 -22.17
CA ASP A 220 -13.32 -2.68 -21.74
C ASP A 220 -12.46 -3.24 -20.61
N ASN A 221 -13.04 -3.40 -19.44
CA ASN A 221 -12.33 -3.88 -18.27
C ASN A 221 -11.64 -5.23 -18.53
N VAL A 222 -10.36 -5.31 -18.13
CA VAL A 222 -9.56 -6.54 -18.19
C VAL A 222 -9.40 -7.07 -16.77
N TYR A 223 -10.02 -8.21 -16.49
CA TYR A 223 -10.04 -8.79 -15.14
C TYR A 223 -8.95 -9.85 -14.95
N ILE A 224 -8.41 -9.89 -13.72
CA ILE A 224 -7.75 -11.07 -13.19
C ILE A 224 -8.83 -11.99 -12.64
N LYS A 225 -9.06 -13.13 -13.30
CA LYS A 225 -10.04 -14.12 -12.87
C LYS A 225 -9.59 -14.88 -11.64
N LYS A 226 -8.30 -15.25 -11.63
CA LYS A 226 -7.69 -16.02 -10.57
C LYS A 226 -6.17 -15.82 -10.61
N VAL A 227 -5.53 -15.95 -9.45
CA VAL A 227 -4.08 -16.20 -9.35
C VAL A 227 -3.89 -17.46 -8.52
N GLU A 228 -3.06 -18.37 -8.98
CA GLU A 228 -2.72 -19.59 -8.25
C GLU A 228 -1.21 -19.80 -8.20
N ILE A 229 -0.78 -20.51 -7.16
CA ILE A 229 0.60 -20.96 -7.02
C ILE A 229 0.74 -22.22 -7.88
N ILE A 230 1.79 -22.27 -8.70
CA ILE A 230 2.14 -23.41 -9.54
C ILE A 230 3.53 -23.92 -9.15
N GLU A 231 3.83 -25.17 -9.52
CA GLU A 231 5.14 -25.79 -9.29
C GLU A 231 6.21 -25.41 -10.35
#